data_fb83662300d63a9994d1ba2dd8dc33cc
#
_entry.id   fb83662300d63a9994d1ba2dd8dc33cc
#
_cell.length_a   1.000
_cell.length_b   1.000
_cell.length_c   1.000
_cell.angle_alpha   90.00
_cell.angle_beta   90.00
_cell.angle_gamma   90.00
#
_symmetry.space_group_name_H-M   'P 1'
#
loop_
_entity.id
_entity.type
_entity.pdbx_description
1 polymer ?
#
loop_
_entity_poly.entity_id
_entity_poly.type
_entity_poly.pdbx_seq_one_letter_code
_entity_poly.pdbx_strand_id
1 'polypeptide(L)'
;LLDFDDTRAREWFAALDYGFAHYTVVLLGCTDGDGNMFVVDEHAERLWLPQRHAPAIKAMLARHKIGDRKLEIPDLKRFVAGADVFSRQSDGTTIAAQYAKLGINLRVANTDRVNGWAEIMTRFGDVEANIRPSLFMHQRCGRLIETLPTLQHDPNRPEDVLKTDADEEGIGGDDAADALRYLVATKSRAVTQRQLRGL
;
A
#
# COMPACT_ATOMS: atom_id res chain seq x y z
N LEU A 1 -7.44 -3.78 16.01
CA LEU A 1 -7.21 -4.83 15.01
C LEU A 1 -8.56 -5.42 14.67
N LEU A 2 -9.02 -5.25 13.42
CA LEU A 2 -10.36 -5.66 12.99
C LEU A 2 -10.27 -6.99 12.24
N ASP A 3 -11.18 -7.92 12.55
CA ASP A 3 -11.56 -8.96 11.62
C ASP A 3 -12.33 -8.27 10.47
N PHE A 4 -11.78 -8.35 9.27
CA PHE A 4 -12.41 -7.77 8.09
C PHE A 4 -13.21 -8.84 7.34
N ASP A 5 -14.48 -8.53 7.09
CA ASP A 5 -15.35 -9.35 6.25
C ASP A 5 -15.27 -8.83 4.81
N ASP A 6 -14.76 -9.68 3.91
CA ASP A 6 -14.58 -9.37 2.47
C ASP A 6 -15.90 -8.94 1.79
N THR A 7 -17.07 -9.30 2.31
CA THR A 7 -18.37 -8.90 1.76
C THR A 7 -18.63 -7.40 1.85
N ARG A 8 -17.89 -6.69 2.72
CA ARG A 8 -17.94 -5.23 2.86
C ARG A 8 -17.15 -4.51 1.76
N ALA A 9 -16.22 -5.19 1.11
CA ALA A 9 -15.38 -4.58 0.09
C ALA A 9 -16.19 -4.18 -1.15
N ARG A 10 -16.00 -2.94 -1.62
CA ARG A 10 -16.59 -2.41 -2.86
C ARG A 10 -15.56 -2.33 -3.97
N GLU A 11 -14.34 -1.97 -3.63
CA GLU A 11 -13.23 -1.86 -4.57
C GLU A 11 -11.97 -2.45 -3.93
N TRP A 12 -11.24 -3.24 -4.69
CA TRP A 12 -9.96 -3.82 -4.29
C TRP A 12 -8.81 -3.13 -5.01
N PHE A 13 -7.72 -2.88 -4.31
CA PHE A 13 -6.50 -2.30 -4.87
C PHE A 13 -5.28 -2.77 -4.10
N ALA A 14 -4.13 -2.70 -4.76
CA ALA A 14 -2.86 -3.05 -4.14
C ALA A 14 -1.79 -1.99 -4.43
N ALA A 15 -0.82 -1.90 -3.55
CA ALA A 15 0.37 -1.08 -3.75
C ALA A 15 1.62 -1.89 -3.43
N LEU A 16 2.68 -1.64 -4.19
CA LEU A 16 3.98 -2.28 -4.04
C LEU A 16 5.05 -1.22 -3.85
N ASP A 17 5.85 -1.37 -2.81
CA ASP A 17 7.16 -0.76 -2.68
C ASP A 17 8.21 -1.86 -2.87
N TYR A 18 9.12 -1.66 -3.85
CA TYR A 18 10.05 -2.71 -4.26
C TYR A 18 11.43 -2.47 -3.70
N GLY A 19 11.96 -3.45 -3.00
CA GLY A 19 13.37 -3.54 -2.63
C GLY A 19 13.92 -4.93 -2.91
N PHE A 20 15.23 -5.06 -3.13
CA PHE A 20 15.91 -6.35 -3.12
C PHE A 20 16.65 -6.55 -1.80
N ALA A 21 17.61 -5.69 -1.48
CA ALA A 21 18.29 -5.68 -0.18
C ALA A 21 17.34 -5.21 0.94
N HIS A 22 16.51 -4.24 0.64
CA HIS A 22 15.38 -3.80 1.48
C HIS A 22 14.16 -4.69 1.24
N TYR A 23 13.10 -4.48 2.01
CA TYR A 23 11.87 -5.25 1.81
C TYR A 23 11.17 -4.85 0.51
N THR A 24 10.70 -5.85 -0.23
CA THR A 24 9.57 -5.65 -1.11
C THR A 24 8.31 -5.82 -0.28
N VAL A 25 7.52 -4.75 -0.17
CA VAL A 25 6.24 -4.76 0.54
C VAL A 25 5.10 -4.61 -0.45
N VAL A 26 4.11 -5.50 -0.37
CA VAL A 26 2.84 -5.36 -1.07
C VAL A 26 1.72 -5.32 -0.05
N LEU A 27 0.94 -4.24 -0.09
CA LEU A 27 -0.26 -4.09 0.71
C LEU A 27 -1.50 -4.32 -0.16
N LEU A 28 -2.42 -5.16 0.32
CA LEU A 28 -3.74 -5.31 -0.24
C LEU A 28 -4.72 -4.46 0.55
N GLY A 29 -5.46 -3.61 -0.14
CA GLY A 29 -6.48 -2.77 0.45
C GLY A 29 -7.81 -2.83 -0.27
N CYS A 30 -8.84 -2.39 0.43
CA CYS A 30 -10.18 -2.20 -0.14
C CYS A 30 -10.87 -0.99 0.46
N THR A 31 -11.95 -0.53 -0.18
CA THR A 31 -12.86 0.44 0.41
C THR A 31 -14.24 -0.18 0.60
N ASP A 32 -14.95 0.27 1.63
CA ASP A 32 -16.37 -0.02 1.81
C ASP A 32 -17.27 1.05 1.16
N GLY A 33 -18.59 0.90 1.36
CA GLY A 33 -19.61 1.83 0.83
C GLY A 33 -19.57 3.22 1.49
N ASP A 34 -19.03 3.33 2.70
CA ASP A 34 -18.93 4.56 3.49
C ASP A 34 -17.63 5.34 3.20
N GLY A 35 -16.75 4.78 2.38
CA GLY A 35 -15.48 5.40 2.01
C GLY A 35 -14.35 5.12 3.00
N ASN A 36 -14.56 4.25 3.98
CA ASN A 36 -13.48 3.74 4.81
C ASN A 36 -12.52 2.90 3.97
N MET A 37 -11.25 2.96 4.32
CA MET A 37 -10.18 2.17 3.71
C MET A 37 -9.67 1.14 4.70
N PHE A 38 -9.53 -0.09 4.23
CA PHE A 38 -9.00 -1.20 5.00
C PHE A 38 -7.75 -1.74 4.30
N VAL A 39 -6.65 -1.83 5.03
CA VAL A 39 -5.47 -2.59 4.64
C VAL A 39 -5.63 -3.97 5.24
N VAL A 40 -5.91 -4.97 4.41
CA VAL A 40 -6.43 -6.27 4.88
C VAL A 40 -5.39 -7.38 4.86
N ASP A 41 -4.33 -7.22 4.05
CA ASP A 41 -3.27 -8.22 3.96
C ASP A 41 -1.95 -7.59 3.50
N GLU A 42 -0.85 -8.28 3.80
CA GLU A 42 0.51 -7.85 3.52
C GLU A 42 1.35 -9.01 3.01
N HIS A 43 2.20 -8.73 2.05
CA HIS A 43 3.34 -9.54 1.67
C HIS A 43 4.60 -8.69 1.85
N ALA A 44 5.54 -9.12 2.68
CA ALA A 44 6.78 -8.42 2.95
C ALA A 44 7.93 -9.42 3.00
N GLU A 45 8.85 -9.30 2.04
CA GLU A 45 10.03 -10.18 1.95
C GLU A 45 11.21 -9.43 1.34
N ARG A 46 12.43 -9.77 1.74
CA ARG A 46 13.66 -9.24 1.16
C ARG A 46 14.51 -10.33 0.50
N LEU A 47 15.43 -9.94 -0.35
CA LEU A 47 16.33 -10.83 -1.09
C LEU A 47 15.58 -11.76 -2.06
N TRP A 48 14.36 -11.39 -2.44
CA TRP A 48 13.59 -12.11 -3.45
C TRP A 48 13.55 -11.33 -4.76
N LEU A 49 13.52 -12.08 -5.85
CA LEU A 49 13.27 -11.53 -7.18
C LEU A 49 11.76 -11.56 -7.52
N PRO A 50 11.30 -10.81 -8.53
CA PRO A 50 9.88 -10.79 -8.94
C PRO A 50 9.27 -12.17 -9.17
N GLN A 51 10.08 -13.14 -9.67
CA GLN A 51 9.65 -14.52 -9.92
C GLN A 51 9.20 -15.25 -8.64
N ARG A 52 9.76 -14.89 -7.49
CA ARG A 52 9.39 -15.45 -6.20
C ARG A 52 8.28 -14.64 -5.51
N HIS A 53 8.28 -13.32 -5.67
CA HIS A 53 7.23 -12.46 -5.15
C HIS A 53 5.87 -12.70 -5.83
N ALA A 54 5.83 -12.83 -7.17
CA ALA A 54 4.59 -12.89 -7.91
C ALA A 54 3.65 -14.06 -7.48
N PRO A 55 4.11 -15.31 -7.32
CA PRO A 55 3.24 -16.36 -6.80
C PRO A 55 2.79 -16.12 -5.36
N ALA A 56 3.64 -15.54 -4.50
CA ALA A 56 3.29 -15.21 -3.13
C ALA A 56 2.22 -14.10 -3.05
N ILE A 57 2.34 -13.07 -3.90
CA ILE A 57 1.33 -12.01 -4.03
C ILE A 57 -0.02 -12.61 -4.50
N LYS A 58 -0.02 -13.49 -5.50
CA LYS A 58 -1.24 -14.17 -5.95
C LYS A 58 -1.85 -15.04 -4.85
N ALA A 59 -1.02 -15.73 -4.08
CA ALA A 59 -1.47 -16.52 -2.93
C ALA A 59 -2.06 -15.64 -1.82
N MET A 60 -1.49 -14.45 -1.59
CA MET A 60 -2.04 -13.45 -0.68
C MET A 60 -3.45 -13.02 -1.12
N LEU A 61 -3.63 -12.62 -2.37
CA LEU A 61 -4.95 -12.25 -2.90
C LEU A 61 -5.96 -13.39 -2.74
N ALA A 62 -5.55 -14.62 -3.04
CA ALA A 62 -6.43 -15.81 -3.00
C ALA A 62 -6.91 -16.19 -1.58
N ARG A 63 -6.40 -15.54 -0.52
CA ARG A 63 -6.97 -15.64 0.85
C ARG A 63 -8.28 -14.87 0.98
N HIS A 64 -8.51 -13.91 0.09
CA HIS A 64 -9.69 -13.05 0.07
C HIS A 64 -10.69 -13.48 -1.00
N LYS A 65 -11.91 -12.99 -0.88
CA LYS A 65 -13.02 -13.34 -1.79
C LYS A 65 -13.65 -12.10 -2.42
N ILE A 66 -14.16 -12.31 -3.61
CA ILE A 66 -15.07 -11.39 -4.29
C ILE A 66 -16.29 -12.19 -4.74
N GLY A 67 -17.42 -12.02 -4.02
CA GLY A 67 -18.53 -12.96 -4.09
C GLY A 67 -18.12 -14.37 -3.62
N ASP A 68 -18.44 -15.39 -4.42
CA ASP A 68 -18.16 -16.78 -4.07
C ASP A 68 -16.78 -17.29 -4.55
N ARG A 69 -16.00 -16.46 -5.25
CA ARG A 69 -14.69 -16.85 -5.79
C ARG A 69 -13.53 -16.12 -5.09
N LYS A 70 -12.34 -16.67 -5.23
CA LYS A 70 -11.10 -16.04 -4.74
C LYS A 70 -10.83 -14.76 -5.51
N LEU A 71 -10.24 -13.79 -4.79
CA LEU A 71 -9.73 -12.54 -5.36
C LEU A 71 -8.49 -12.84 -6.21
N GLU A 72 -8.41 -12.22 -7.39
CA GLU A 72 -7.32 -12.38 -8.33
C GLU A 72 -6.81 -11.01 -8.83
N ILE A 73 -5.66 -11.00 -9.50
CA ILE A 73 -5.04 -9.76 -10.03
C ILE A 73 -6.00 -8.93 -10.90
N PRO A 74 -6.79 -9.51 -11.83
CA PRO A 74 -7.71 -8.73 -12.66
C PRO A 74 -8.85 -8.05 -11.90
N ASP A 75 -9.14 -8.48 -10.66
CA ASP A 75 -10.18 -7.89 -9.82
C ASP A 75 -9.73 -6.59 -9.16
N LEU A 76 -8.43 -6.35 -9.12
CA LEU A 76 -7.87 -5.14 -8.56
C LEU A 76 -8.17 -3.97 -9.50
N LYS A 77 -8.85 -2.96 -8.99
CA LYS A 77 -9.06 -1.70 -9.72
C LYS A 77 -7.73 -1.04 -10.09
N ARG A 78 -6.73 -1.17 -9.23
CA ARG A 78 -5.36 -0.69 -9.44
C ARG A 78 -4.37 -1.56 -8.67
N PHE A 79 -3.22 -1.78 -9.30
CA PHE A 79 -2.03 -2.26 -8.62
C PHE A 79 -0.92 -1.26 -8.96
N VAL A 80 -0.54 -0.46 -7.98
CA VAL A 80 0.43 0.62 -8.18
C VAL A 80 1.77 0.29 -7.52
N ALA A 81 2.84 0.92 -8.02
CA ALA A 81 4.18 0.77 -7.45
C ALA A 81 4.95 2.07 -7.53
N GLY A 82 6.01 2.21 -6.75
CA GLY A 82 6.96 3.31 -6.82
C GLY A 82 7.52 3.51 -8.23
N ALA A 83 7.93 4.73 -8.57
CA ALA A 83 8.39 5.07 -9.91
C ALA A 83 9.69 4.33 -10.30
N ASP A 84 10.48 3.93 -9.33
CA ASP A 84 11.75 3.21 -9.48
C ASP A 84 11.60 1.88 -10.21
N VAL A 85 10.49 1.14 -9.98
CA VAL A 85 10.25 -0.15 -10.66
C VAL A 85 10.03 -0.03 -12.17
N PHE A 86 9.78 1.18 -12.67
CA PHE A 86 9.63 1.49 -14.10
C PHE A 86 10.92 1.99 -14.73
N SER A 87 11.97 2.20 -13.93
CA SER A 87 13.28 2.59 -14.42
C SER A 87 14.01 1.40 -15.05
N ARG A 88 14.78 1.68 -16.13
CA ARG A 88 15.56 0.64 -16.81
C ARG A 88 16.70 0.17 -15.94
N GLN A 89 16.83 -1.14 -15.81
CA GLN A 89 17.98 -1.81 -15.20
C GLN A 89 19.15 -1.85 -16.18
N SER A 90 20.31 -2.31 -15.72
CA SER A 90 21.53 -2.45 -16.53
C SER A 90 21.35 -3.37 -17.75
N ASP A 91 20.46 -4.35 -17.66
CA ASP A 91 20.10 -5.28 -18.75
C ASP A 91 19.04 -4.71 -19.72
N GLY A 92 18.62 -3.45 -19.53
CA GLY A 92 17.62 -2.77 -20.34
C GLY A 92 16.17 -3.13 -20.02
N THR A 93 15.93 -4.05 -19.11
CA THR A 93 14.58 -4.40 -18.64
C THR A 93 14.12 -3.47 -17.49
N THR A 94 12.87 -3.58 -17.07
CA THR A 94 12.36 -2.91 -15.86
C THR A 94 11.80 -3.96 -14.91
N ILE A 95 11.78 -3.67 -13.61
CA ILE A 95 11.11 -4.53 -12.62
C ILE A 95 9.62 -4.69 -12.96
N ALA A 96 8.96 -3.60 -13.39
CA ALA A 96 7.56 -3.65 -13.82
C ALA A 96 7.34 -4.60 -15.01
N ALA A 97 8.26 -4.64 -15.98
CA ALA A 97 8.19 -5.58 -17.10
C ALA A 97 8.38 -7.04 -16.65
N GLN A 98 9.20 -7.29 -15.64
CA GLN A 98 9.34 -8.63 -15.05
C GLN A 98 8.04 -9.08 -14.39
N TYR A 99 7.39 -8.21 -13.59
CA TYR A 99 6.08 -8.50 -13.00
C TYR A 99 4.98 -8.70 -14.06
N ALA A 100 5.00 -7.90 -15.14
CA ALA A 100 4.03 -8.05 -16.24
C ALA A 100 4.12 -9.43 -16.92
N LYS A 101 5.33 -9.96 -17.15
CA LYS A 101 5.55 -11.32 -17.65
C LYS A 101 4.98 -12.41 -16.71
N LEU A 102 4.85 -12.09 -15.44
CA LEU A 102 4.29 -12.96 -14.40
C LEU A 102 2.78 -12.72 -14.17
N GLY A 103 2.15 -11.91 -15.01
CA GLY A 103 0.71 -11.61 -14.96
C GLY A 103 0.33 -10.58 -13.91
N ILE A 104 1.26 -9.73 -13.48
CA ILE A 104 1.02 -8.60 -12.56
C ILE A 104 1.35 -7.30 -13.29
N ASN A 105 0.31 -6.58 -13.71
CA ASN A 105 0.45 -5.30 -14.40
C ASN A 105 0.44 -4.14 -13.40
N LEU A 106 1.61 -3.58 -13.15
CA LEU A 106 1.80 -2.44 -12.26
C LEU A 106 1.53 -1.11 -12.98
N ARG A 107 1.06 -0.12 -12.23
CA ARG A 107 0.95 1.28 -12.66
C ARG A 107 1.78 2.15 -11.74
N VAL A 108 2.26 3.28 -12.25
CA VAL A 108 3.01 4.24 -11.43
C VAL A 108 2.11 4.81 -10.34
N ALA A 109 2.58 4.75 -9.10
CA ALA A 109 1.92 5.35 -7.94
C ALA A 109 2.02 6.88 -7.98
N ASN A 110 1.13 7.55 -7.27
CA ASN A 110 1.40 8.93 -6.87
C ASN A 110 2.48 8.91 -5.78
N THR A 111 3.64 9.46 -6.09
CA THR A 111 4.81 9.46 -5.20
C THR A 111 4.98 10.78 -4.41
N ASP A 112 4.00 11.68 -4.45
CA ASP A 112 3.99 12.90 -3.65
C ASP A 112 3.96 12.54 -2.15
N ARG A 113 5.12 12.75 -1.49
CA ARG A 113 5.31 12.31 -0.11
C ARG A 113 4.49 13.16 0.86
N VAL A 114 4.55 14.47 0.74
CA VAL A 114 3.87 15.40 1.66
C VAL A 114 2.36 15.21 1.61
N ASN A 115 1.78 15.21 0.41
CA ASN A 115 0.35 14.99 0.25
C ASN A 115 -0.08 13.57 0.65
N GLY A 116 0.77 12.58 0.42
CA GLY A 116 0.51 11.19 0.82
C GLY A 116 0.46 11.03 2.34
N TRP A 117 1.42 11.62 3.06
CA TRP A 117 1.42 11.61 4.53
C TRP A 117 0.25 12.39 5.11
N ALA A 118 -0.06 13.57 4.55
CA ALA A 118 -1.22 14.36 4.96
C ALA A 118 -2.54 13.57 4.81
N GLU A 119 -2.72 12.83 3.72
CA GLU A 119 -3.90 11.97 3.52
C GLU A 119 -3.96 10.83 4.55
N ILE A 120 -2.82 10.17 4.87
CA ILE A 120 -2.76 9.13 5.90
C ILE A 120 -3.17 9.71 7.26
N MET A 121 -2.58 10.85 7.66
CA MET A 121 -2.89 11.52 8.92
C MET A 121 -4.36 11.91 9.00
N THR A 122 -4.92 12.46 7.92
CA THR A 122 -6.35 12.80 7.84
C THR A 122 -7.22 11.57 8.07
N ARG A 123 -6.83 10.42 7.54
CA ARG A 123 -7.59 9.16 7.68
C ARG A 123 -7.45 8.49 9.04
N PHE A 124 -6.39 8.77 9.79
CA PHE A 124 -6.30 8.32 11.18
C PHE A 124 -7.33 9.01 12.08
N GLY A 125 -7.89 10.12 11.62
CA GLY A 125 -8.83 10.90 12.40
C GLY A 125 -8.14 11.73 13.47
N ASP A 126 -8.95 12.37 14.30
CA ASP A 126 -8.49 13.21 15.39
C ASP A 126 -9.48 13.10 16.57
N VAL A 127 -9.02 12.54 17.67
CA VAL A 127 -9.86 12.32 18.85
C VAL A 127 -10.25 13.65 19.50
N GLU A 128 -9.34 14.62 19.54
CA GLU A 128 -9.61 15.94 20.13
C GLU A 128 -10.61 16.73 19.30
N ALA A 129 -10.51 16.64 17.98
CA ALA A 129 -11.45 17.26 17.05
C ALA A 129 -12.72 16.42 16.81
N ASN A 130 -12.87 15.26 17.47
CA ASN A 130 -13.99 14.32 17.29
C ASN A 130 -14.12 13.82 15.82
N ILE A 131 -13.00 13.70 15.11
CA ILE A 131 -12.93 13.15 13.75
C ILE A 131 -12.66 11.66 13.84
N ARG A 132 -13.59 10.85 13.34
CA ARG A 132 -13.45 9.39 13.36
C ARG A 132 -12.40 8.91 12.35
N PRO A 133 -11.64 7.84 12.67
CA PRO A 133 -10.74 7.23 11.71
C PRO A 133 -11.51 6.63 10.54
N SER A 134 -10.89 6.69 9.35
CA SER A 134 -11.38 6.07 8.11
C SER A 134 -10.32 5.19 7.43
N LEU A 135 -9.21 4.92 8.11
CA LEU A 135 -8.15 3.99 7.70
C LEU A 135 -7.98 2.95 8.79
N PHE A 136 -8.10 1.69 8.42
CA PHE A 136 -8.03 0.56 9.33
C PHE A 136 -7.04 -0.49 8.80
N MET A 137 -6.34 -1.17 9.71
CA MET A 137 -5.35 -2.18 9.36
C MET A 137 -5.71 -3.51 10.03
N HIS A 138 -5.64 -4.58 9.24
CA HIS A 138 -5.84 -5.93 9.74
C HIS A 138 -4.54 -6.45 10.36
N GLN A 139 -4.65 -7.33 11.36
CA GLN A 139 -3.49 -7.95 12.05
C GLN A 139 -2.53 -8.72 11.12
N ARG A 140 -2.95 -9.08 9.90
CA ARG A 140 -2.06 -9.69 8.90
C ARG A 140 -1.02 -8.73 8.34
N CYS A 141 -1.20 -7.42 8.52
CA CYS A 141 -0.24 -6.39 8.09
C CYS A 141 0.83 -6.21 9.17
N GLY A 142 1.55 -7.28 9.50
CA GLY A 142 2.45 -7.34 10.64
C GLY A 142 3.57 -6.32 10.55
N ARG A 143 4.25 -6.25 9.40
CA ARG A 143 5.34 -5.30 9.20
C ARG A 143 4.85 -3.86 9.23
N LEU A 144 3.73 -3.57 8.56
CA LEU A 144 3.15 -2.23 8.58
C LEU A 144 2.79 -1.79 10.01
N ILE A 145 2.17 -2.68 10.79
CA ILE A 145 1.79 -2.39 12.19
C ILE A 145 3.01 -2.18 13.08
N GLU A 146 4.08 -2.94 12.85
CA GLU A 146 5.32 -2.82 13.60
C GLU A 146 6.08 -1.54 13.26
N THR A 147 6.23 -1.20 11.98
CA THR A 147 7.13 -0.12 11.55
C THR A 147 6.47 1.25 11.52
N LEU A 148 5.18 1.35 11.20
CA LEU A 148 4.49 2.63 11.06
C LEU A 148 4.56 3.53 12.32
N PRO A 149 4.40 3.00 13.55
CA PRO A 149 4.51 3.82 14.76
C PRO A 149 5.93 4.27 15.11
N THR A 150 6.96 3.67 14.47
CA THR A 150 8.37 4.00 14.75
C THR A 150 8.92 5.09 13.82
N LEU A 151 8.14 5.51 12.83
CA LEU A 151 8.55 6.53 11.89
C LEU A 151 8.77 7.87 12.58
N GLN A 152 9.77 8.61 12.11
CA GLN A 152 10.13 9.91 12.62
C GLN A 152 10.01 10.97 11.52
N HIS A 153 9.70 12.21 11.92
CA HIS A 153 9.73 13.33 10.99
C HIS A 153 11.15 13.58 10.48
N ASP A 154 11.26 13.94 9.20
CA ASP A 154 12.54 14.39 8.63
C ASP A 154 12.91 15.72 9.28
N PRO A 155 14.09 15.85 9.94
CA PRO A 155 14.51 17.10 10.57
C PRO A 155 14.60 18.29 9.61
N ASN A 156 14.83 18.02 8.31
CA ASN A 156 14.95 19.05 7.27
C ASN A 156 13.63 19.34 6.57
N ARG A 157 12.65 18.44 6.71
CA ARG A 157 11.31 18.55 6.12
C ARG A 157 10.28 17.98 7.08
N PRO A 158 9.87 18.72 8.10
CA PRO A 158 9.00 18.23 9.18
C PRO A 158 7.65 17.65 8.70
N GLU A 159 7.19 18.02 7.52
CA GLU A 159 6.00 17.48 6.85
C GLU A 159 6.23 16.13 6.17
N ASP A 160 7.47 15.67 6.09
CA ASP A 160 7.86 14.37 5.54
C ASP A 160 8.37 13.43 6.64
N VAL A 161 8.52 12.17 6.30
CA VAL A 161 9.07 11.12 7.16
C VAL A 161 10.53 10.88 6.78
N LEU A 162 11.38 10.74 7.80
CA LEU A 162 12.78 10.38 7.63
C LEU A 162 12.88 9.02 6.94
N LYS A 163 13.64 8.96 5.84
CA LYS A 163 13.95 7.70 5.17
C LYS A 163 14.87 6.86 6.03
N THR A 164 14.43 5.66 6.32
CA THR A 164 15.20 4.68 7.11
C THR A 164 15.12 3.31 6.47
N ASP A 165 16.27 2.65 6.43
CA ASP A 165 16.34 1.26 5.97
C ASP A 165 16.11 0.31 7.15
N ALA A 166 15.66 -0.91 6.88
CA ALA A 166 15.69 -1.97 7.86
C ALA A 166 17.15 -2.36 8.16
N ASP A 167 17.43 -2.71 9.41
CA ASP A 167 18.74 -3.21 9.82
C ASP A 167 19.04 -4.62 9.24
N GLU A 168 20.20 -5.18 9.62
CA GLU A 168 20.63 -6.51 9.14
C GLU A 168 19.66 -7.62 9.56
N GLU A 169 19.04 -7.50 10.72
CA GLU A 169 18.01 -8.39 11.26
C GLU A 169 16.65 -8.19 10.59
N GLY A 170 16.47 -7.11 9.83
CA GLY A 170 15.24 -6.76 9.16
C GLY A 170 14.26 -5.96 10.01
N ILE A 171 14.73 -5.33 11.10
CA ILE A 171 13.92 -4.51 11.99
C ILE A 171 13.90 -3.07 11.48
N GLY A 172 12.75 -2.38 11.64
CA GLY A 172 12.57 -1.01 11.19
C GLY A 172 12.39 -0.89 9.68
N GLY A 173 12.69 0.30 9.12
CA GLY A 173 12.51 0.63 7.71
C GLY A 173 11.17 1.31 7.41
N ASP A 174 11.14 2.07 6.31
CA ASP A 174 9.95 2.82 5.86
C ASP A 174 9.22 2.17 4.67
N ASP A 175 9.67 1.01 4.19
CA ASP A 175 9.15 0.32 3.01
C ASP A 175 7.61 0.07 3.10
N ALA A 176 7.13 -0.43 4.25
CA ALA A 176 5.71 -0.71 4.45
C ALA A 176 4.87 0.58 4.50
N ALA A 177 5.43 1.63 5.05
CA ALA A 177 4.79 2.94 5.12
C ALA A 177 4.78 3.64 3.75
N ASP A 178 5.82 3.48 2.93
CA ASP A 178 5.83 3.95 1.53
C ASP A 178 4.80 3.18 0.69
N ALA A 179 4.68 1.86 0.85
CA ALA A 179 3.60 1.08 0.23
C ALA A 179 2.21 1.55 0.67
N LEU A 180 2.01 1.87 1.96
CA LEU A 180 0.77 2.45 2.46
C LEU A 180 0.47 3.80 1.82
N ARG A 181 1.45 4.66 1.71
CA ARG A 181 1.33 5.97 1.07
C ARG A 181 0.90 5.84 -0.38
N TYR A 182 1.48 4.90 -1.14
CA TYR A 182 1.04 4.60 -2.51
C TYR A 182 -0.39 4.08 -2.56
N LEU A 183 -0.76 3.21 -1.63
CA LEU A 183 -2.11 2.64 -1.54
C LEU A 183 -3.16 3.73 -1.29
N VAL A 184 -2.92 4.62 -0.35
CA VAL A 184 -3.84 5.69 0.05
C VAL A 184 -3.94 6.76 -1.04
N ALA A 185 -2.82 7.17 -1.64
CA ALA A 185 -2.77 8.19 -2.68
C ALA A 185 -3.46 7.76 -4.00
N THR A 186 -3.78 6.48 -4.17
CA THR A 186 -4.50 5.97 -5.35
C THR A 186 -5.99 6.28 -5.37
N LYS A 187 -6.57 6.78 -4.28
CA LYS A 187 -7.95 7.28 -4.31
C LYS A 187 -8.07 8.45 -5.27
N SER A 188 -8.96 8.34 -6.24
CA SER A 188 -9.17 9.38 -7.22
C SER A 188 -9.64 10.69 -6.56
N ARG A 189 -9.09 11.82 -7.01
CA ARG A 189 -9.52 13.19 -6.66
C ARG A 189 -11.04 13.43 -6.76
N ALA A 190 -11.79 12.54 -7.39
CA ALA A 190 -13.23 12.65 -7.60
C ALA A 190 -14.06 12.69 -6.30
N VAL A 191 -13.59 12.07 -5.22
CA VAL A 191 -14.32 12.06 -3.93
C VAL A 191 -14.15 13.38 -3.18
N THR A 192 -12.96 13.98 -3.22
CA THR A 192 -12.68 15.27 -2.56
C THR A 192 -13.47 16.44 -3.19
N GLN A 193 -13.67 16.43 -4.52
CA GLN A 193 -14.46 17.47 -5.21
C GLN A 193 -15.97 17.38 -4.96
N ARG A 194 -16.52 16.21 -4.63
CA ARG A 194 -17.93 16.08 -4.29
C ARG A 194 -18.30 16.58 -2.88
N GLN A 195 -17.36 16.48 -1.93
CA GLN A 195 -17.59 17.02 -0.58
C GLN A 195 -17.53 18.55 -0.52
N LEU A 196 -16.77 19.19 -1.42
CA LEU A 196 -16.67 20.66 -1.49
C LEU A 196 -17.79 21.35 -2.30
N ARG A 197 -18.62 20.60 -3.04
CA ARG A 197 -19.76 21.14 -3.78
C ARG A 197 -21.10 21.01 -3.09
N GLY A 198 -21.12 20.54 -1.86
CA GLY A 198 -22.30 20.34 -1.02
C GLY A 198 -22.39 21.30 0.19
N LEU A 199 -21.72 22.46 0.13
CA LEU A 199 -21.89 23.61 1.04
C LEU A 199 -22.56 24.76 0.32
#